data_d97c3efcf15d72b901b450c3880fd88b
#
_entry.id   d97c3efcf15d72b901b450c3880fd88b
#
_cell.length_a   1.000
_cell.length_b   1.000
_cell.length_c   1.000
_cell.angle_alpha   90.00
_cell.angle_beta   90.00
_cell.angle_gamma   90.00
#
_symmetry.space_group_name_H-M   'P 1'
#
loop_
_entity.id
_entity.type
_entity.pdbx_description
1 polymer ?
#
loop_
_entity_poly.entity_id
_entity_poly.type
_entity_poly.pdbx_seq_one_letter_code
_entity_poly.pdbx_strand_id
1 'polypeptide(L)'
;MSSEARSQNRGGSVRNGTWRNSPLKYKFKWQERGPTLLPPSLGWRRNDETLLSNRATKQQFLYCSIGIGFHLQILPNGRVNGAHESNHYGIMELFSVKIGIVVIRAVVTRLFLAITSQGILYGSVNFTEDCLFKEQMEENHYTTYSSHTHPRLYVALTKRGGPKNGSKAQLHHPSTHFIPRLVSAS
;
A
#
# COMPACT_ATOMS: atom_id res chain seq x y z
N MET A 1 67.86 41.02 -9.08
CA MET A 1 67.40 40.64 -7.75
C MET A 1 65.96 40.29 -7.85
N SER A 2 65.64 39.14 -8.25
CA SER A 2 65.28 37.89 -7.55
C SER A 2 64.08 38.03 -6.67
N SER A 3 62.94 37.45 -7.10
CA SER A 3 62.33 36.34 -6.34
C SER A 3 61.09 35.82 -7.08
N GLU A 4 61.25 34.57 -7.40
CA GLU A 4 60.19 33.68 -7.92
C GLU A 4 59.11 33.41 -6.88
N ALA A 5 57.86 33.37 -7.27
CA ALA A 5 56.80 32.76 -6.49
C ALA A 5 56.32 31.48 -7.15
N ARG A 6 56.64 30.38 -6.54
CA ARG A 6 56.34 29.01 -6.92
C ARG A 6 54.89 28.67 -6.63
N SER A 7 54.13 28.30 -7.66
CA SER A 7 52.82 27.66 -7.58
C SER A 7 53.02 26.21 -7.17
N GLN A 8 52.48 25.78 -6.02
CA GLN A 8 52.38 24.39 -5.63
C GLN A 8 51.02 23.85 -5.97
N ASN A 9 51.02 22.97 -6.93
CA ASN A 9 49.90 22.11 -7.32
C ASN A 9 49.83 20.99 -6.29
N ARG A 10 48.74 20.92 -5.48
CA ARG A 10 48.45 19.79 -4.60
C ARG A 10 47.42 18.89 -5.24
N GLY A 11 47.89 17.73 -5.68
CA GLY A 11 47.08 16.65 -6.17
C GLY A 11 46.09 16.16 -5.12
N GLY A 12 44.81 16.22 -5.47
CA GLY A 12 43.72 15.64 -4.70
C GLY A 12 43.66 14.14 -4.93
N SER A 13 43.95 13.38 -3.88
CA SER A 13 43.80 11.93 -3.79
C SER A 13 42.33 11.56 -4.01
N VAL A 14 42.08 10.81 -5.08
CA VAL A 14 40.79 10.13 -5.32
C VAL A 14 40.67 8.97 -4.33
N ARG A 15 39.89 9.18 -3.27
CA ARG A 15 39.53 8.08 -2.37
C ARG A 15 38.40 7.28 -3.02
N ASN A 16 38.66 6.03 -3.30
CA ASN A 16 37.68 5.03 -3.68
C ASN A 16 36.58 4.96 -2.62
N GLY A 17 35.45 5.61 -2.90
CA GLY A 17 34.24 5.49 -2.12
C GLY A 17 33.53 4.20 -2.50
N THR A 18 33.57 3.22 -1.63
CA THR A 18 32.69 2.05 -1.68
C THR A 18 31.25 2.51 -1.71
N TRP A 19 30.56 2.20 -2.80
CA TRP A 19 29.13 2.37 -2.91
C TRP A 19 28.44 1.42 -1.93
N ARG A 20 28.08 1.94 -0.76
CA ARG A 20 27.13 1.24 0.09
C ARG A 20 25.76 1.36 -0.59
N ASN A 21 25.18 0.23 -0.91
CA ASN A 21 23.80 0.11 -1.38
C ASN A 21 22.87 0.79 -0.38
N SER A 22 22.52 2.03 -0.65
CA SER A 22 21.43 2.70 0.05
C SER A 22 20.14 2.19 -0.57
N PRO A 23 19.19 1.64 0.23
CA PRO A 23 17.89 1.27 -0.31
C PRO A 23 17.24 2.53 -0.87
N LEU A 24 16.77 2.43 -2.11
CA LEU A 24 16.07 3.49 -2.81
C LEU A 24 14.96 4.05 -1.93
N LYS A 25 15.15 5.27 -1.46
CA LYS A 25 14.10 6.03 -0.79
C LYS A 25 13.04 6.36 -1.84
N TYR A 26 12.02 5.53 -1.95
CA TYR A 26 10.80 5.91 -2.65
C TYR A 26 10.12 7.01 -1.84
N LYS A 27 10.54 8.25 -2.03
CA LYS A 27 9.73 9.40 -1.67
C LYS A 27 8.52 9.38 -2.59
N PHE A 28 7.40 8.82 -2.12
CA PHE A 28 6.11 9.07 -2.71
C PHE A 28 5.86 10.57 -2.62
N LYS A 29 6.14 11.27 -3.71
CA LYS A 29 5.76 12.67 -3.86
C LYS A 29 4.26 12.65 -4.13
N TRP A 30 3.47 12.81 -3.08
CA TRP A 30 2.04 13.06 -3.20
C TRP A 30 1.90 14.35 -3.99
N GLN A 31 1.50 14.23 -5.24
CA GLN A 31 1.14 15.37 -6.04
C GLN A 31 -0.21 15.83 -5.53
N GLU A 32 -0.23 16.96 -4.83
CA GLU A 32 -1.45 17.65 -4.43
C GLU A 32 -2.30 17.91 -5.68
N ARG A 33 -3.34 17.12 -5.87
CA ARG A 33 -4.34 17.35 -6.90
C ARG A 33 -5.65 17.70 -6.22
N GLY A 34 -5.93 18.99 -6.23
CA GLY A 34 -7.24 19.60 -6.21
C GLY A 34 -8.15 19.34 -5.01
N PRO A 35 -9.16 20.16 -4.82
CA PRO A 35 -10.01 20.13 -3.64
C PRO A 35 -10.76 18.82 -3.53
N THR A 36 -10.72 18.23 -2.36
CA THR A 36 -11.50 17.08 -1.95
C THR A 36 -12.98 17.47 -1.94
N LEU A 37 -13.72 17.10 -2.98
CA LEU A 37 -15.16 17.31 -3.04
C LEU A 37 -15.91 16.11 -2.43
N LEU A 38 -15.74 15.88 -1.13
CA LEU A 38 -16.59 14.96 -0.39
C LEU A 38 -17.05 15.67 0.88
N PRO A 39 -18.37 15.97 1.00
CA PRO A 39 -18.91 16.55 2.22
C PRO A 39 -18.90 15.51 3.34
N PRO A 40 -18.67 15.94 4.61
CA PRO A 40 -18.37 15.04 5.73
C PRO A 40 -19.54 14.24 6.29
N SER A 41 -20.70 14.19 5.67
CA SER A 41 -21.89 13.58 6.30
C SER A 41 -22.94 12.98 5.37
N LEU A 42 -22.61 12.65 4.12
CA LEU A 42 -23.59 12.02 3.26
C LEU A 42 -23.24 10.55 3.03
N GLY A 43 -24.21 9.68 3.35
CA GLY A 43 -24.16 8.27 3.02
C GLY A 43 -23.80 8.07 1.55
N TRP A 44 -22.78 7.28 1.31
CA TRP A 44 -22.22 6.94 0.01
C TRP A 44 -23.34 6.41 -0.89
N ARG A 45 -23.61 7.10 -1.99
CA ARG A 45 -24.62 6.69 -2.96
C ARG A 45 -23.97 5.86 -4.07
N ARG A 46 -24.78 5.06 -4.74
CA ARG A 46 -24.42 4.20 -5.88
C ARG A 46 -23.65 4.92 -7.01
N ASN A 47 -23.67 6.25 -7.06
CA ASN A 47 -22.93 7.08 -8.03
C ASN A 47 -21.43 7.25 -7.70
N ASP A 48 -20.96 6.80 -6.54
CA ASP A 48 -19.56 7.00 -6.14
C ASP A 48 -18.60 6.08 -6.89
N GLU A 49 -19.09 4.96 -7.45
CA GLU A 49 -18.29 4.11 -8.33
C GLU A 49 -17.83 4.86 -9.59
N THR A 50 -18.63 5.77 -10.10
CA THR A 50 -18.27 6.60 -11.27
C THR A 50 -17.13 7.56 -10.94
N LEU A 51 -17.05 8.05 -9.72
CA LEU A 51 -15.96 8.91 -9.25
C LEU A 51 -14.65 8.15 -9.09
N LEU A 52 -14.73 6.84 -8.77
CA LEU A 52 -13.55 5.98 -8.67
C LEU A 52 -13.04 5.56 -10.05
N SER A 53 -13.93 5.40 -11.05
CA SER A 53 -13.56 4.92 -12.39
C SER A 53 -12.73 5.92 -13.20
N ASN A 54 -12.83 7.22 -12.92
CA ASN A 54 -12.14 8.29 -13.64
C ASN A 54 -10.77 8.68 -13.03
N ARG A 55 -10.32 8.00 -11.96
CA ARG A 55 -9.02 8.27 -11.34
C ARG A 55 -7.95 7.34 -11.91
N ALA A 56 -6.81 7.91 -12.27
CA ALA A 56 -5.64 7.11 -12.64
C ALA A 56 -5.20 6.26 -11.45
N THR A 57 -5.35 4.94 -11.57
CA THR A 57 -4.99 3.98 -10.55
C THR A 57 -3.72 3.23 -10.94
N LYS A 58 -2.88 2.92 -9.98
CA LYS A 58 -1.77 1.99 -10.19
C LYS A 58 -2.24 0.59 -9.84
N GLN A 59 -2.05 -0.32 -10.77
CA GLN A 59 -2.24 -1.74 -10.52
C GLN A 59 -1.01 -2.29 -9.79
N GLN A 60 -1.24 -2.96 -8.69
CA GLN A 60 -0.17 -3.48 -7.85
C GLN A 60 -0.62 -4.70 -7.06
N PHE A 61 0.37 -5.50 -6.65
CA PHE A 61 0.18 -6.54 -5.66
C PHE A 61 0.41 -5.97 -4.26
N LEU A 62 -0.33 -6.46 -3.29
CA LEU A 62 -0.07 -6.22 -1.87
C LEU A 62 0.59 -7.47 -1.27
N TYR A 63 1.91 -7.44 -1.17
CA TYR A 63 2.69 -8.57 -0.66
C TYR A 63 2.88 -8.46 0.84
N CYS A 64 2.40 -9.46 1.58
CA CYS A 64 2.60 -9.60 3.02
C CYS A 64 3.78 -10.55 3.27
N SER A 65 4.77 -10.10 4.03
CA SER A 65 6.01 -10.87 4.29
C SER A 65 5.85 -11.94 5.38
N ILE A 66 4.64 -12.16 5.90
CA ILE A 66 4.40 -13.16 6.95
C ILE A 66 4.71 -14.58 6.45
N GLY A 67 5.42 -15.38 7.26
CA GLY A 67 5.76 -16.76 6.93
C GLY A 67 6.65 -16.85 5.68
N ILE A 68 6.18 -17.56 4.65
CA ILE A 68 6.87 -17.69 3.35
C ILE A 68 6.54 -16.54 2.39
N GLY A 69 5.67 -15.62 2.81
CA GLY A 69 5.21 -14.50 2.00
C GLY A 69 4.01 -14.82 1.12
N PHE A 70 3.07 -13.85 1.05
CA PHE A 70 1.81 -14.02 0.35
C PHE A 70 1.36 -12.75 -0.34
N HIS A 71 0.82 -12.87 -1.53
CA HIS A 71 0.10 -11.81 -2.22
C HIS A 71 -1.37 -11.84 -1.78
N LEU A 72 -1.87 -10.73 -1.25
CA LEU A 72 -3.29 -10.59 -0.90
C LEU A 72 -4.14 -10.76 -2.16
N GLN A 73 -5.21 -11.54 -2.08
CA GLN A 73 -6.14 -11.74 -3.18
C GLN A 73 -7.61 -11.74 -2.72
N ILE A 74 -8.50 -11.34 -3.63
CA ILE A 74 -9.94 -11.38 -3.42
C ILE A 74 -10.54 -12.30 -4.49
N LEU A 75 -11.03 -13.45 -4.07
CA LEU A 75 -11.59 -14.47 -4.95
C LEU A 75 -13.02 -14.08 -5.43
N PRO A 76 -13.51 -14.65 -6.54
CA PRO A 76 -14.85 -14.34 -7.07
C PRO A 76 -16.00 -14.56 -6.07
N ASN A 77 -15.82 -15.46 -5.11
CA ASN A 77 -16.82 -15.72 -4.06
C ASN A 77 -16.72 -14.76 -2.86
N GLY A 78 -15.93 -13.70 -2.96
CA GLY A 78 -15.71 -12.71 -1.90
C GLY A 78 -14.76 -13.16 -0.79
N ARG A 79 -14.17 -14.35 -0.87
CA ARG A 79 -13.16 -14.77 0.12
C ARG A 79 -11.86 -14.01 -0.10
N VAL A 80 -11.29 -13.52 1.00
CA VAL A 80 -9.98 -12.86 1.04
C VAL A 80 -8.98 -13.85 1.63
N ASN A 81 -7.84 -14.01 0.98
CA ASN A 81 -6.70 -14.79 1.49
C ASN A 81 -5.42 -14.33 0.83
N GLY A 82 -4.31 -15.01 1.09
CA GLY A 82 -3.03 -14.81 0.42
C GLY A 82 -2.66 -15.99 -0.45
N ALA A 83 -2.13 -15.73 -1.63
CA ALA A 83 -1.48 -16.72 -2.49
C ALA A 83 0.04 -16.54 -2.44
N HIS A 84 0.79 -17.64 -2.39
CA HIS A 84 2.25 -17.58 -2.38
C HIS A 84 2.77 -17.04 -3.72
N GLU A 85 2.24 -17.52 -4.82
CA GLU A 85 2.54 -17.00 -6.15
C GLU A 85 1.58 -15.86 -6.52
N SER A 86 2.08 -14.87 -7.24
CA SER A 86 1.25 -13.80 -7.78
C SER A 86 0.32 -14.34 -8.85
N ASN A 87 -0.93 -13.93 -8.82
CA ASN A 87 -1.93 -14.29 -9.82
C ASN A 87 -2.90 -13.12 -10.06
N HIS A 88 -3.76 -13.26 -11.06
CA HIS A 88 -4.67 -12.20 -11.48
C HIS A 88 -5.68 -11.76 -10.39
N TYR A 89 -6.03 -12.63 -9.42
CA TYR A 89 -6.91 -12.25 -8.30
C TYR A 89 -6.22 -11.37 -7.25
N GLY A 90 -4.88 -11.32 -7.28
CA GLY A 90 -4.06 -10.48 -6.40
C GLY A 90 -3.76 -9.10 -6.98
N ILE A 91 -4.14 -8.82 -8.22
CA ILE A 91 -3.95 -7.48 -8.81
C ILE A 91 -4.98 -6.53 -8.21
N MET A 92 -4.48 -5.51 -7.49
CA MET A 92 -5.31 -4.54 -6.79
C MET A 92 -5.16 -3.14 -7.40
N GLU A 93 -6.24 -2.41 -7.42
CA GLU A 93 -6.28 -0.96 -7.67
C GLU A 93 -6.48 -0.25 -6.34
N LEU A 94 -5.67 0.77 -6.08
CA LEU A 94 -5.81 1.62 -4.91
C LEU A 94 -6.29 3.00 -5.32
N PHE A 95 -7.36 3.45 -4.69
CA PHE A 95 -7.97 4.76 -4.91
C PHE A 95 -7.81 5.59 -3.64
N SER A 96 -7.13 6.72 -3.72
CA SER A 96 -7.11 7.69 -2.61
C SER A 96 -8.43 8.47 -2.62
N VAL A 97 -9.21 8.35 -1.56
CA VAL A 97 -10.45 9.09 -1.38
C VAL A 97 -10.27 10.34 -0.53
N LYS A 98 -9.30 10.30 0.37
CA LYS A 98 -8.87 11.39 1.25
C LYS A 98 -7.39 11.21 1.57
N ILE A 99 -6.72 12.22 2.09
CA ILE A 99 -5.31 12.11 2.54
C ILE A 99 -5.18 10.96 3.53
N GLY A 100 -4.37 9.96 3.19
CA GLY A 100 -4.12 8.76 3.99
C GLY A 100 -5.30 7.77 4.06
N ILE A 101 -6.38 7.99 3.32
CA ILE A 101 -7.52 7.05 3.24
C ILE A 101 -7.65 6.53 1.83
N VAL A 102 -7.62 5.21 1.72
CA VAL A 102 -7.65 4.49 0.45
C VAL A 102 -8.79 3.47 0.40
N VAL A 103 -9.21 3.18 -0.81
CA VAL A 103 -10.08 2.06 -1.17
C VAL A 103 -9.25 1.08 -1.98
N ILE A 104 -9.37 -0.19 -1.70
CA ILE A 104 -8.65 -1.26 -2.38
C ILE A 104 -9.67 -2.13 -3.12
N ARG A 105 -9.49 -2.28 -4.44
CA ARG A 105 -10.37 -3.09 -5.28
C ARG A 105 -9.57 -4.09 -6.11
N ALA A 106 -10.01 -5.32 -6.16
CA ALA A 106 -9.42 -6.31 -7.06
C ALA A 106 -9.79 -6.01 -8.52
N VAL A 107 -8.80 -6.01 -9.41
CA VAL A 107 -8.99 -5.67 -10.83
C VAL A 107 -9.94 -6.64 -11.53
N VAL A 108 -9.74 -7.94 -11.33
CA VAL A 108 -10.48 -8.99 -12.04
C VAL A 108 -11.88 -9.21 -11.47
N THR A 109 -11.98 -9.35 -10.15
CA THR A 109 -13.26 -9.64 -9.51
C THR A 109 -14.13 -8.41 -9.31
N ARG A 110 -13.55 -7.22 -9.42
CA ARG A 110 -14.18 -5.91 -9.16
C ARG A 110 -14.69 -5.75 -7.73
N LEU A 111 -14.35 -6.68 -6.83
CA LEU A 111 -14.73 -6.64 -5.43
C LEU A 111 -13.83 -5.69 -4.65
N PHE A 112 -14.43 -4.93 -3.75
CA PHE A 112 -13.72 -4.08 -2.80
C PHE A 112 -13.25 -4.91 -1.61
N LEU A 113 -12.00 -4.71 -1.18
CA LEU A 113 -11.58 -5.19 0.12
C LEU A 113 -12.37 -4.49 1.20
N ALA A 114 -12.89 -5.24 2.15
CA ALA A 114 -13.67 -4.72 3.25
C ALA A 114 -13.34 -5.45 4.56
N ILE A 115 -13.58 -4.79 5.70
CA ILE A 115 -13.41 -5.37 7.03
C ILE A 115 -14.62 -5.03 7.90
N THR A 116 -15.28 -6.05 8.44
CA THR A 116 -16.42 -5.85 9.34
C THR A 116 -15.99 -5.27 10.68
N SER A 117 -16.94 -4.74 11.46
CA SER A 117 -16.71 -4.30 12.85
C SER A 117 -16.17 -5.39 13.77
N GLN A 118 -16.36 -6.69 13.41
CA GLN A 118 -15.80 -7.84 14.11
C GLN A 118 -14.38 -8.22 13.63
N GLY A 119 -13.82 -7.46 12.66
CA GLY A 119 -12.48 -7.70 12.13
C GLY A 119 -12.38 -8.81 11.09
N ILE A 120 -13.48 -9.18 10.43
CA ILE A 120 -13.51 -10.19 9.37
C ILE A 120 -13.24 -9.51 8.03
N LEU A 121 -12.20 -9.96 7.31
CA LEU A 121 -11.90 -9.53 5.95
C LEU A 121 -12.82 -10.23 4.94
N TYR A 122 -13.35 -9.46 3.98
CA TYR A 122 -14.18 -9.98 2.90
C TYR A 122 -14.10 -9.11 1.66
N GLY A 123 -14.52 -9.66 0.51
CA GLY A 123 -14.70 -8.92 -0.72
C GLY A 123 -16.14 -8.44 -0.85
N SER A 124 -16.35 -7.14 -0.94
CA SER A 124 -17.68 -6.51 -1.08
C SER A 124 -17.97 -6.15 -2.52
N VAL A 125 -19.17 -6.45 -2.98
CA VAL A 125 -19.69 -5.99 -4.29
C VAL A 125 -20.01 -4.49 -4.22
N ASN A 126 -20.56 -4.05 -3.08
CA ASN A 126 -20.94 -2.67 -2.88
C ASN A 126 -19.83 -1.92 -2.12
N PHE A 127 -19.60 -0.67 -2.53
CA PHE A 127 -18.76 0.24 -1.78
C PHE A 127 -19.49 0.71 -0.51
N THR A 128 -18.88 0.47 0.65
CA THR A 128 -19.39 0.84 1.97
C THR A 128 -18.28 1.44 2.83
N GLU A 129 -18.60 1.93 4.01
CA GLU A 129 -17.60 2.43 4.95
C GLU A 129 -16.59 1.34 5.40
N ASP A 130 -16.99 0.06 5.37
CA ASP A 130 -16.11 -1.08 5.63
C ASP A 130 -14.96 -1.19 4.62
N CYS A 131 -15.09 -0.55 3.45
CA CYS A 131 -14.08 -0.53 2.38
C CYS A 131 -13.05 0.60 2.54
N LEU A 132 -13.19 1.46 3.55
CA LEU A 132 -12.28 2.57 3.79
C LEU A 132 -11.14 2.14 4.71
N PHE A 133 -9.92 2.29 4.22
CA PHE A 133 -8.71 1.97 4.99
C PHE A 133 -7.82 3.17 5.16
N LYS A 134 -7.31 3.36 6.37
CA LYS A 134 -6.19 4.25 6.61
C LYS A 134 -4.92 3.52 6.15
N GLU A 135 -4.25 4.10 5.16
CA GLU A 135 -2.94 3.66 4.71
C GLU A 135 -1.86 4.38 5.50
N GLN A 136 -0.93 3.63 6.08
CA GLN A 136 0.17 4.18 6.86
C GLN A 136 1.47 3.45 6.54
N MET A 137 2.49 4.22 6.14
CA MET A 137 3.84 3.71 5.99
C MET A 137 4.53 3.72 7.34
N GLU A 138 5.03 2.57 7.76
CA GLU A 138 5.75 2.39 9.01
C GLU A 138 7.24 2.71 8.84
N GLU A 139 7.96 2.89 9.95
CA GLU A 139 9.39 3.21 9.95
C GLU A 139 10.25 2.15 9.26
N ASN A 140 9.80 0.90 9.26
CA ASN A 140 10.45 -0.23 8.58
C ASN A 140 10.13 -0.34 7.08
N HIS A 141 9.53 0.71 6.50
CA HIS A 141 9.12 0.80 5.08
C HIS A 141 8.02 -0.17 4.63
N TYR A 142 7.35 -0.83 5.55
CA TYR A 142 6.11 -1.56 5.26
C TYR A 142 4.91 -0.62 5.33
N THR A 143 3.87 -0.98 4.61
CA THR A 143 2.59 -0.27 4.67
C THR A 143 1.60 -1.11 5.45
N THR A 144 0.86 -0.47 6.34
CA THR A 144 -0.25 -1.06 7.08
C THR A 144 -1.56 -0.45 6.62
N TYR A 145 -2.62 -1.25 6.66
CA TYR A 145 -3.98 -0.84 6.32
C TYR A 145 -4.89 -1.11 7.50
N SER A 146 -5.38 -0.07 8.16
CA SER A 146 -6.36 -0.19 9.24
C SER A 146 -7.72 0.30 8.78
N SER A 147 -8.81 -0.27 9.34
CA SER A 147 -10.15 0.23 9.07
C SER A 147 -10.25 1.72 9.44
N HIS A 148 -10.84 2.52 8.57
CA HIS A 148 -11.09 3.94 8.85
C HIS A 148 -12.12 4.13 9.97
N THR A 149 -13.16 3.32 9.98
CA THR A 149 -14.24 3.37 10.98
C THR A 149 -13.86 2.69 12.31
N HIS A 150 -12.97 1.68 12.24
CA HIS A 150 -12.50 0.93 13.41
C HIS A 150 -10.97 0.87 13.43
N PRO A 151 -10.25 1.93 13.82
CA PRO A 151 -8.80 2.09 13.61
C PRO A 151 -7.90 1.03 14.27
N ARG A 152 -8.46 0.19 15.15
CA ARG A 152 -7.73 -0.94 15.77
C ARG A 152 -7.86 -2.25 15.00
N LEU A 153 -8.63 -2.26 13.91
CA LEU A 153 -8.78 -3.43 13.04
C LEU A 153 -7.86 -3.29 11.82
N TYR A 154 -6.97 -4.23 11.64
CA TYR A 154 -5.98 -4.23 10.56
C TYR A 154 -6.25 -5.29 9.52
N VAL A 155 -5.95 -4.98 8.26
CA VAL A 155 -5.80 -6.00 7.23
C VAL A 155 -4.61 -6.87 7.61
N ALA A 156 -4.80 -8.17 7.70
CA ALA A 156 -3.75 -9.08 8.13
C ALA A 156 -3.92 -10.49 7.55
N LEU A 157 -2.77 -11.17 7.35
CA LEU A 157 -2.72 -12.56 6.94
C LEU A 157 -2.07 -13.42 8.03
N THR A 158 -2.43 -14.71 8.04
CA THR A 158 -1.77 -15.71 8.88
C THR A 158 -0.52 -16.27 8.22
N LYS A 159 0.34 -16.97 8.96
CA LYS A 159 1.53 -17.67 8.43
C LYS A 159 1.22 -18.73 7.36
N ARG A 160 -0.05 -19.09 7.18
CA ARG A 160 -0.53 -20.06 6.17
C ARG A 160 -1.27 -19.36 5.03
N GLY A 161 -1.22 -18.02 4.93
CA GLY A 161 -1.89 -17.24 3.90
C GLY A 161 -3.39 -17.05 4.12
N GLY A 162 -3.99 -17.58 5.17
CA GLY A 162 -5.39 -17.31 5.49
C GLY A 162 -5.61 -15.89 6.01
N PRO A 163 -6.85 -15.36 5.97
CA PRO A 163 -7.15 -14.09 6.59
C PRO A 163 -7.00 -14.19 8.11
N LYS A 164 -6.37 -13.19 8.71
CA LYS A 164 -6.31 -13.07 10.18
C LYS A 164 -7.39 -12.07 10.61
N ASN A 165 -8.11 -12.40 11.68
CA ASN A 165 -9.08 -11.46 12.23
C ASN A 165 -8.39 -10.16 12.65
N GLY A 166 -8.89 -9.03 12.17
CA GLY A 166 -8.29 -7.71 12.35
C GLY A 166 -8.14 -7.29 13.81
N SER A 167 -9.04 -7.75 14.71
CA SER A 167 -8.96 -7.48 16.15
C SER A 167 -7.81 -8.22 16.84
N LYS A 168 -7.33 -9.32 16.24
CA LYS A 168 -6.17 -10.09 16.71
C LYS A 168 -4.87 -9.72 16.00
N ALA A 169 -4.94 -8.75 15.09
CA ALA A 169 -3.80 -8.20 14.38
C ALA A 169 -3.17 -7.06 15.19
N GLN A 170 -1.84 -6.95 15.14
CA GLN A 170 -1.09 -5.91 15.84
C GLN A 170 -0.28 -5.12 14.82
N LEU A 171 -0.21 -3.79 14.99
CA LEU A 171 0.46 -2.86 14.10
C LEU A 171 1.89 -3.29 13.74
N HIS A 172 2.69 -3.65 14.74
CA HIS A 172 4.11 -3.98 14.55
C HIS A 172 4.37 -5.48 14.24
N HIS A 173 3.31 -6.24 13.98
CA HIS A 173 3.46 -7.67 13.67
C HIS A 173 3.53 -7.90 12.16
N PRO A 174 4.44 -8.76 11.64
CA PRO A 174 4.59 -9.00 10.19
C PRO A 174 3.29 -9.38 9.45
N SER A 175 2.27 -9.88 10.17
CA SER A 175 0.96 -10.20 9.57
C SER A 175 0.22 -8.98 8.98
N THR A 176 0.54 -7.77 9.43
CA THR A 176 -0.08 -6.51 8.99
C THR A 176 0.81 -5.73 8.03
N HIS A 177 2.02 -6.21 7.77
CA HIS A 177 3.04 -5.52 6.98
C HIS A 177 2.93 -5.92 5.51
N PHE A 178 2.60 -4.95 4.68
CA PHE A 178 2.48 -5.12 3.23
C PHE A 178 3.52 -4.32 2.47
N ILE A 179 3.97 -4.85 1.35
CA ILE A 179 4.79 -4.15 0.37
C ILE A 179 3.98 -4.05 -0.93
N PRO A 180 3.60 -2.83 -1.34
CA PRO A 180 3.03 -2.62 -2.67
C PRO A 180 4.07 -2.94 -3.75
N ARG A 181 3.76 -3.86 -4.66
CA ARG A 181 4.60 -4.26 -5.79
C ARG A 181 3.88 -3.96 -7.09
N LEU A 182 4.51 -3.20 -7.98
CA LEU A 182 3.93 -2.90 -9.28
C LEU A 182 3.74 -4.18 -10.09
N VAL A 183 2.64 -4.24 -10.83
CA VAL A 183 2.44 -5.26 -11.85
C VAL A 183 3.36 -4.90 -13.02
N SER A 184 4.30 -5.78 -13.35
CA SER A 184 5.15 -5.60 -14.53
C SER A 184 4.27 -5.68 -15.77
N ALA A 185 4.38 -4.71 -16.68
CA ALA A 185 3.85 -4.85 -18.02
C ALA A 185 4.62 -5.99 -18.70
N SER A 186 3.92 -7.06 -19.05
CA SER A 186 4.43 -8.14 -19.92
C SER A 186 4.40 -7.71 -21.35
#